data_60187cc26f3a007d6cebdc8094cb40af
#
_entry.id   60187cc26f3a007d6cebdc8094cb40af
#
_cell.length_a   1.000
_cell.length_b   1.000
_cell.length_c   1.000
_cell.angle_alpha   90.00
_cell.angle_beta   90.00
_cell.angle_gamma   90.00
#
_symmetry.space_group_name_H-M   'P 1'
#
loop_
_entity.id
_entity.type
_entity.pdbx_description
1 polymer ?
#
loop_
_entity_poly.entity_id
_entity_poly.type
_entity_poly.pdbx_seq_one_letter_code
_entity_poly.pdbx_strand_id
1 'polypeptide(L)'
;PAEYSVEADAADFEVGTQMDEISGALVQISKGSGLIKRCPVEGCGRALSKQNLCPVHEIQNNYVYDMRIKAVVDDGHKAYNVLFGRELTEEISGMNMDEAIDIGTSSPLGLDEVLVQMTERLCGRYVRCKGSMFDNRLMVKSVEFVKYDASEVAALMNRAGEFVSQEGEL
;
A
#
# COMPACT_ATOMS: atom_id res chain seq x y z
N PRO A 1 4.41 34.52 21.65
CA PRO A 1 4.09 33.21 21.16
C PRO A 1 5.31 32.64 20.43
N ALA A 2 5.78 31.49 20.90
CA ALA A 2 6.87 30.81 20.27
C ALA A 2 6.45 30.39 18.87
N GLU A 3 7.07 30.96 17.87
CA GLU A 3 7.01 30.43 16.51
C GLU A 3 7.78 29.09 16.56
N TYR A 4 7.06 28.02 16.71
CA TYR A 4 7.58 26.70 16.42
C TYR A 4 7.86 26.64 14.92
N SER A 5 9.13 26.73 14.56
CA SER A 5 9.53 26.50 13.19
C SER A 5 9.37 25.01 12.90
N VAL A 6 8.35 24.67 12.16
CA VAL A 6 8.04 23.31 11.67
C VAL A 6 9.22 22.73 10.87
N GLU A 7 10.11 23.58 10.37
CA GLU A 7 11.31 23.20 9.64
C GLU A 7 12.39 22.50 10.48
N ALA A 8 12.51 22.82 11.76
CA ALA A 8 13.50 22.19 12.64
C ALA A 8 13.08 20.77 13.02
N ASP A 9 11.80 20.52 13.23
CA ASP A 9 11.28 19.20 13.55
C ASP A 9 11.32 18.25 12.35
N ALA A 10 11.17 18.75 11.13
CA ALA A 10 11.28 17.95 9.92
C ALA A 10 12.73 17.51 9.63
N ALA A 11 13.69 18.37 9.92
CA ALA A 11 15.10 18.05 9.71
C ALA A 11 15.62 17.01 10.72
N ASP A 12 15.20 17.11 11.98
CA ASP A 12 15.54 16.12 13.01
C ASP A 12 14.87 14.76 12.76
N PHE A 13 13.68 14.75 12.15
CA PHE A 13 12.99 13.52 11.78
C PHE A 13 13.67 12.78 10.64
N GLU A 14 14.26 13.49 9.68
CA GLU A 14 14.99 12.86 8.57
C GLU A 14 16.33 12.23 8.99
N VAL A 15 16.99 12.76 9.99
CA VAL A 15 18.32 12.31 10.42
C VAL A 15 18.27 11.04 11.29
N GLY A 16 17.13 10.72 11.89
CA GLY A 16 16.97 9.60 12.82
C GLY A 16 16.13 8.43 12.33
N THR A 17 15.48 8.52 11.15
CA THR A 17 14.56 7.47 10.67
C THR A 17 15.33 6.39 9.92
N GLN A 18 15.52 5.26 10.59
CA GLN A 18 16.01 4.06 9.91
C GLN A 18 14.95 3.58 8.91
N MET A 19 15.37 3.37 7.66
CA MET A 19 14.52 2.77 6.64
C MET A 19 14.41 1.27 6.86
N ASP A 20 13.20 0.80 7.03
CA ASP A 20 12.89 -0.63 7.09
C ASP A 20 12.66 -1.18 5.68
N GLU A 21 13.06 -2.42 5.46
CA GLU A 21 12.84 -3.16 4.22
C GLU A 21 12.04 -4.41 4.50
N ILE A 22 10.98 -4.61 3.71
CA ILE A 22 10.13 -5.80 3.75
C ILE A 22 10.02 -6.36 2.34
N SER A 23 10.32 -7.66 2.20
CA SER A 23 10.14 -8.37 0.92
C SER A 23 9.21 -9.54 1.12
N GLY A 24 8.23 -9.68 0.24
CA GLY A 24 7.27 -10.77 0.35
C GLY A 24 6.17 -10.67 -0.71
N ALA A 25 5.22 -11.58 -0.62
CA ALA A 25 4.06 -11.60 -1.50
C ALA A 25 2.97 -10.64 -1.01
N LEU A 26 2.37 -9.90 -1.94
CA LEU A 26 1.14 -9.17 -1.69
C LEU A 26 -0.01 -10.17 -1.58
N VAL A 27 -0.44 -10.48 -0.38
CA VAL A 27 -1.47 -11.50 -0.12
C VAL A 27 -2.86 -10.93 0.01
N GLN A 28 -2.97 -9.65 0.28
CA GLN A 28 -4.25 -8.97 0.44
C GLN A 28 -4.14 -7.49 0.10
N ILE A 29 -5.13 -7.00 -0.65
CA ILE A 29 -5.41 -5.57 -0.80
C ILE A 29 -6.63 -5.27 0.05
N SER A 30 -6.48 -4.42 1.06
CA SER A 30 -7.49 -4.19 2.08
C SER A 30 -8.55 -3.19 1.62
N LYS A 31 -9.74 -3.28 2.21
CA LYS A 31 -10.79 -2.27 2.02
C LYS A 31 -10.28 -0.88 2.37
N GLY A 32 -10.76 0.12 1.64
CA GLY A 32 -10.25 1.49 1.74
C GLY A 32 -9.01 1.75 0.88
N SER A 33 -8.66 0.80 0.02
CA SER A 33 -7.68 0.94 -1.05
C SER A 33 -8.35 1.35 -2.37
N GLY A 34 -7.54 1.73 -3.33
CA GLY A 34 -7.98 2.17 -4.64
C GLY A 34 -8.24 3.65 -4.68
N LEU A 35 -9.31 4.04 -5.36
CA LEU A 35 -9.77 5.42 -5.44
C LEU A 35 -10.57 5.77 -4.18
N ILE A 36 -10.15 6.81 -3.48
CA ILE A 36 -10.80 7.30 -2.27
C ILE A 36 -11.16 8.77 -2.40
N LYS A 37 -12.08 9.21 -1.56
CA LYS A 37 -12.47 10.61 -1.41
C LYS A 37 -11.92 11.15 -0.11
N ARG A 38 -11.34 12.34 -0.15
CA ARG A 38 -10.82 13.02 1.03
C ARG A 38 -11.61 14.26 1.37
N CYS A 39 -11.74 14.55 2.66
CA CYS A 39 -12.36 15.75 3.16
C CYS A 39 -11.62 16.99 2.62
N PRO A 40 -12.34 17.95 2.01
CA PRO A 40 -11.74 19.13 1.40
C PRO A 40 -11.40 20.23 2.41
N VAL A 41 -11.81 20.08 3.66
CA VAL A 41 -11.54 21.07 4.70
C VAL A 41 -10.05 21.22 4.90
N GLU A 42 -9.56 22.44 4.86
CA GLU A 42 -8.14 22.75 5.01
C GLU A 42 -7.53 22.09 6.26
N GLY A 43 -6.43 21.41 6.09
CA GLY A 43 -5.72 20.68 7.15
C GLY A 43 -6.36 19.37 7.59
N CYS A 44 -7.50 18.97 7.02
CA CYS A 44 -8.14 17.69 7.37
C CYS A 44 -7.62 16.51 6.55
N GLY A 45 -7.92 16.45 5.26
CA GLY A 45 -7.49 15.38 4.34
C GLY A 45 -7.91 13.96 4.74
N ARG A 46 -8.83 13.78 5.69
CA ARG A 46 -9.29 12.45 6.12
C ARG A 46 -10.09 11.77 5.02
N ALA A 47 -9.94 10.47 4.90
CA ALA A 47 -10.74 9.67 3.98
C ALA A 47 -12.23 9.72 4.41
N LEU A 48 -13.10 9.97 3.45
CA LEU A 48 -14.54 9.96 3.64
C LEU A 48 -15.10 8.55 3.55
N SER A 49 -16.22 8.32 4.23
CA SER A 49 -16.99 7.09 4.07
C SER A 49 -17.65 7.03 2.68
N LYS A 50 -18.30 5.89 2.36
CA LYS A 50 -19.10 5.75 1.14
C LYS A 50 -20.23 6.80 1.02
N GLN A 51 -20.73 7.28 2.16
CA GLN A 51 -21.75 8.32 2.25
C GLN A 51 -21.17 9.74 2.31
N ASN A 52 -19.89 9.89 1.98
CA ASN A 52 -19.16 11.15 2.04
C ASN A 52 -19.07 11.77 3.45
N LEU A 53 -19.07 10.94 4.48
CA LEU A 53 -18.97 11.37 5.86
C LEU A 53 -17.50 11.49 6.29
N CYS A 54 -17.13 12.69 6.74
CA CYS A 54 -15.88 12.89 7.47
C CYS A 54 -16.13 12.68 8.97
N PRO A 55 -15.25 11.94 9.69
CA PRO A 55 -15.42 11.74 11.12
C PRO A 55 -15.42 13.04 11.96
N VAL A 56 -14.85 14.12 11.42
CA VAL A 56 -14.70 15.40 12.11
C VAL A 56 -15.64 16.47 11.55
N HIS A 57 -15.84 16.52 10.23
CA HIS A 57 -16.57 17.60 9.55
C HIS A 57 -17.93 17.17 8.98
N GLU A 58 -18.40 16.00 9.38
CA GLU A 58 -19.70 15.46 8.97
C GLU A 58 -19.78 15.22 7.44
N ILE A 59 -20.98 15.31 6.85
CA ILE A 59 -21.18 15.04 5.43
C ILE A 59 -20.56 16.15 4.58
N GLN A 60 -19.76 15.74 3.60
CA GLN A 60 -19.09 16.63 2.66
C GLN A 60 -19.71 16.50 1.28
N ASN A 61 -20.29 17.58 0.76
CA ASN A 61 -20.83 17.62 -0.60
C ASN A 61 -19.73 17.73 -1.66
N ASN A 62 -18.61 18.33 -1.30
CA ASN A 62 -17.40 18.39 -2.11
C ASN A 62 -16.34 17.49 -1.52
N TYR A 63 -15.47 16.94 -2.35
CA TYR A 63 -14.37 16.09 -1.93
C TYR A 63 -13.25 16.14 -2.96
N VAL A 64 -12.07 15.70 -2.52
CA VAL A 64 -10.90 15.54 -3.37
C VAL A 64 -10.64 14.05 -3.57
N TYR A 65 -10.50 13.62 -4.81
CA TYR A 65 -10.07 12.25 -5.10
C TYR A 65 -8.60 12.06 -4.76
N ASP A 66 -8.29 10.89 -4.25
CA ASP A 66 -6.94 10.43 -3.98
C ASP A 66 -6.85 8.91 -4.20
N MET A 67 -5.64 8.40 -4.29
CA MET A 67 -5.39 6.97 -4.43
C MET A 67 -4.44 6.49 -3.35
N ARG A 68 -4.70 5.31 -2.84
CA ARG A 68 -3.81 4.60 -1.92
C ARG A 68 -4.03 3.11 -1.99
N ILE A 69 -3.04 2.37 -1.54
CA ILE A 69 -3.18 0.93 -1.30
C ILE A 69 -2.79 0.63 0.14
N LYS A 70 -3.70 0.01 0.86
CA LYS A 70 -3.45 -0.67 2.12
C LYS A 70 -3.35 -2.15 1.81
N ALA A 71 -2.23 -2.76 2.10
CA ALA A 71 -2.00 -4.15 1.74
C ALA A 71 -1.34 -4.92 2.86
N VAL A 72 -1.35 -6.23 2.71
CA VAL A 72 -0.59 -7.15 3.56
C VAL A 72 0.48 -7.81 2.70
N VAL A 73 1.72 -7.74 3.16
CA VAL A 73 2.88 -8.42 2.58
C VAL A 73 3.30 -9.53 3.52
N ASP A 74 3.38 -10.74 3.01
CA ASP A 74 3.80 -11.93 3.74
C ASP A 74 5.20 -12.37 3.26
N ASP A 75 6.17 -12.41 4.17
CA ASP A 75 7.55 -12.82 3.88
C ASP A 75 7.80 -14.32 4.07
N GLY A 76 6.75 -15.08 4.38
CA GLY A 76 6.81 -16.50 4.70
C GLY A 76 6.98 -16.81 6.19
N HIS A 77 7.29 -15.80 7.01
CA HIS A 77 7.43 -15.91 8.46
C HIS A 77 6.45 -15.00 9.18
N LYS A 78 6.22 -13.81 8.66
CA LYS A 78 5.38 -12.78 9.25
C LYS A 78 4.64 -12.01 8.15
N ALA A 79 3.44 -11.56 8.51
CA ALA A 79 2.65 -10.65 7.68
C ALA A 79 2.81 -9.21 8.18
N TYR A 80 2.97 -8.28 7.24
CA TYR A 80 3.16 -6.87 7.51
C TYR A 80 2.08 -6.05 6.84
N ASN A 81 1.54 -5.09 7.56
CA ASN A 81 0.68 -4.07 6.97
C ASN A 81 1.53 -3.00 6.30
N VAL A 82 1.22 -2.70 5.05
CA VAL A 82 1.92 -1.69 4.25
C VAL A 82 0.94 -0.68 3.69
N LEU A 83 1.38 0.55 3.54
CA LEU A 83 0.61 1.63 2.94
C LEU A 83 1.40 2.26 1.81
N PHE A 84 0.81 2.29 0.63
CA PHE A 84 1.32 3.00 -0.55
C PHE A 84 0.52 4.28 -0.73
N GLY A 85 1.22 5.40 -0.81
CA GLY A 85 0.61 6.67 -1.17
C GLY A 85 0.27 6.75 -2.66
N ARG A 86 -0.26 7.88 -3.10
CA ARG A 86 -0.76 8.08 -4.47
C ARG A 86 0.25 7.71 -5.54
N GLU A 87 1.44 8.27 -5.49
CA GLU A 87 2.47 8.08 -6.52
C GLU A 87 2.86 6.62 -6.68
N LEU A 88 3.13 5.93 -5.56
CA LEU A 88 3.47 4.51 -5.58
C LEU A 88 2.29 3.64 -6.00
N THR A 89 1.07 4.02 -5.63
CA THR A 89 -0.14 3.32 -6.06
C THR A 89 -0.31 3.40 -7.58
N GLU A 90 -0.11 4.57 -8.17
CA GLU A 90 -0.12 4.73 -9.63
C GLU A 90 0.97 3.89 -10.29
N GLU A 91 2.18 3.89 -9.73
CA GLU A 91 3.33 3.15 -10.25
C GLU A 91 3.09 1.64 -10.27
N ILE A 92 2.72 1.06 -9.14
CA ILE A 92 2.58 -0.41 -9.02
C ILE A 92 1.30 -0.95 -9.68
N SER A 93 0.22 -0.18 -9.67
CA SER A 93 -1.04 -0.60 -10.30
C SER A 93 -1.05 -0.37 -11.81
N GLY A 94 -0.19 0.49 -12.31
CA GLY A 94 -0.22 0.92 -13.71
C GLY A 94 -1.46 1.74 -14.08
N MET A 95 -2.13 2.30 -13.09
CA MET A 95 -3.37 3.07 -13.23
C MET A 95 -3.15 4.47 -12.68
N ASN A 96 -3.28 5.48 -13.52
CA ASN A 96 -3.20 6.86 -13.06
C ASN A 96 -4.54 7.36 -12.48
N MET A 97 -4.53 8.55 -11.90
CA MET A 97 -5.70 9.11 -11.25
C MET A 97 -6.90 9.29 -12.20
N ASP A 98 -6.65 9.77 -13.41
CA ASP A 98 -7.70 10.02 -14.40
C ASP A 98 -8.38 8.71 -14.83
N GLU A 99 -7.59 7.67 -15.07
CA GLU A 99 -8.09 6.32 -15.37
C GLU A 99 -8.90 5.76 -14.21
N ALA A 100 -8.43 5.91 -12.98
CA ALA A 100 -9.13 5.45 -11.79
C ALA A 100 -10.48 6.16 -11.62
N ILE A 101 -10.52 7.47 -11.84
CA ILE A 101 -11.76 8.26 -11.79
C ILE A 101 -12.73 7.79 -12.87
N ASP A 102 -12.27 7.59 -14.10
CA ASP A 102 -13.11 7.08 -15.19
C ASP A 102 -13.69 5.71 -14.86
N ILE A 103 -12.89 4.80 -14.36
CA ILE A 103 -13.32 3.45 -13.95
C ILE A 103 -14.35 3.55 -12.82
N GLY A 104 -14.04 4.29 -11.77
CA GLY A 104 -14.89 4.41 -10.59
C GLY A 104 -16.21 5.12 -10.83
N THR A 105 -16.26 6.06 -11.77
CA THR A 105 -17.48 6.81 -12.12
C THR A 105 -18.34 6.14 -13.18
N SER A 106 -17.76 5.25 -13.98
CA SER A 106 -18.44 4.55 -15.07
C SER A 106 -18.96 3.18 -14.68
N SER A 107 -18.41 2.56 -13.65
CA SER A 107 -18.79 1.20 -13.24
C SER A 107 -20.04 1.20 -12.36
N PRO A 108 -20.93 0.19 -12.51
CA PRO A 108 -22.01 -0.06 -11.56
C PRO A 108 -21.52 -0.31 -10.12
N LEU A 109 -20.30 -0.80 -9.95
CA LEU A 109 -19.66 -1.00 -8.63
C LEU A 109 -19.11 0.30 -8.02
N GLY A 110 -19.13 1.40 -8.77
CA GLY A 110 -18.58 2.67 -8.32
C GLY A 110 -17.07 2.59 -8.04
N LEU A 111 -16.62 3.23 -6.99
CA LEU A 111 -15.20 3.25 -6.62
C LEU A 111 -14.65 1.86 -6.26
N ASP A 112 -15.49 0.93 -5.86
CA ASP A 112 -15.09 -0.44 -5.55
C ASP A 112 -14.52 -1.18 -6.77
N GLU A 113 -14.88 -0.78 -8.00
CA GLU A 113 -14.30 -1.34 -9.22
C GLU A 113 -12.79 -1.11 -9.31
N VAL A 114 -12.33 0.05 -8.88
CA VAL A 114 -10.90 0.37 -8.84
C VAL A 114 -10.17 -0.59 -7.89
N LEU A 115 -10.74 -0.84 -6.72
CA LEU A 115 -10.21 -1.79 -5.76
C LEU A 115 -10.16 -3.22 -6.33
N VAL A 116 -11.21 -3.65 -7.01
CA VAL A 116 -11.27 -4.98 -7.66
C VAL A 116 -10.16 -5.11 -8.70
N GLN A 117 -9.99 -4.14 -9.58
CA GLN A 117 -8.97 -4.19 -10.61
C GLN A 117 -7.54 -4.14 -10.03
N MET A 118 -7.31 -3.36 -8.99
CA MET A 118 -6.02 -3.35 -8.31
C MET A 118 -5.72 -4.69 -7.64
N THR A 119 -6.71 -5.30 -7.01
CA THR A 119 -6.59 -6.63 -6.40
C THR A 119 -6.22 -7.68 -7.44
N GLU A 120 -6.89 -7.70 -8.58
CA GLU A 120 -6.58 -8.63 -9.68
C GLU A 120 -5.17 -8.46 -10.24
N ARG A 121 -4.70 -7.22 -10.33
CA ARG A 121 -3.36 -6.92 -10.87
C ARG A 121 -2.22 -7.21 -9.89
N LEU A 122 -2.44 -7.07 -8.60
CA LEU A 122 -1.39 -7.00 -7.59
C LEU A 122 -1.34 -8.19 -6.66
N CYS A 123 -2.46 -8.82 -6.31
CA CYS A 123 -2.45 -9.97 -5.41
C CYS A 123 -1.64 -11.13 -5.98
N GLY A 124 -0.79 -11.70 -5.14
CA GLY A 124 0.11 -12.79 -5.49
C GLY A 124 1.47 -12.34 -6.04
N ARG A 125 1.65 -11.05 -6.32
CA ARG A 125 2.95 -10.54 -6.78
C ARG A 125 3.92 -10.37 -5.63
N TYR A 126 5.17 -10.62 -5.90
CA TYR A 126 6.24 -10.47 -4.92
C TYR A 126 6.88 -9.09 -5.02
N VAL A 127 6.96 -8.40 -3.90
CA VAL A 127 7.44 -7.01 -3.83
C VAL A 127 8.54 -6.85 -2.80
N ARG A 128 9.41 -5.88 -3.02
CA ARG A 128 10.34 -5.36 -2.04
C ARG A 128 9.96 -3.92 -1.73
N CYS A 129 9.60 -3.66 -0.48
CA CYS A 129 9.16 -2.37 0.00
C CYS A 129 10.17 -1.79 0.97
N LYS A 130 10.51 -0.51 0.81
CA LYS A 130 11.32 0.26 1.76
C LYS A 130 10.51 1.43 2.26
N GLY A 131 10.60 1.71 3.55
CA GLY A 131 9.88 2.82 4.15
C GLY A 131 10.12 2.93 5.64
N SER A 132 9.24 3.63 6.31
CA SER A 132 9.30 3.86 7.76
C SER A 132 8.13 3.19 8.45
N MET A 133 8.41 2.49 9.56
CA MET A 133 7.37 1.92 10.40
C MET A 133 6.70 3.02 11.22
N PHE A 134 5.39 3.05 11.15
CA PHE A 134 4.55 3.93 11.95
C PHE A 134 3.27 3.18 12.35
N ASP A 135 3.02 3.08 13.65
CA ASP A 135 1.82 2.45 14.19
C ASP A 135 1.58 1.03 13.63
N ASN A 136 2.61 0.19 13.68
CA ASN A 136 2.63 -1.19 13.14
C ASN A 136 2.34 -1.32 11.64
N ARG A 137 2.55 -0.25 10.89
CA ARG A 137 2.38 -0.21 9.44
C ARG A 137 3.61 0.37 8.78
N LEU A 138 4.05 -0.26 7.70
CA LEU A 138 5.12 0.30 6.88
C LEU A 138 4.54 1.37 5.94
N MET A 139 4.96 2.60 6.14
CA MET A 139 4.73 3.70 5.20
C MET A 139 5.75 3.60 4.09
N VAL A 140 5.36 3.04 2.96
CA VAL A 140 6.27 2.72 1.86
C VAL A 140 6.74 4.01 1.16
N LYS A 141 8.05 4.13 0.97
CA LYS A 141 8.68 5.23 0.21
C LYS A 141 9.19 4.77 -1.15
N SER A 142 9.57 3.50 -1.27
CA SER A 142 9.94 2.90 -2.54
C SER A 142 9.51 1.45 -2.59
N VAL A 143 9.16 0.99 -3.79
CA VAL A 143 8.70 -0.37 -4.03
C VAL A 143 9.22 -0.85 -5.38
N GLU A 144 9.57 -2.12 -5.44
CA GLU A 144 9.91 -2.79 -6.69
C GLU A 144 9.28 -4.18 -6.72
N PHE A 145 8.90 -4.64 -7.90
CA PHE A 145 8.54 -6.03 -8.11
C PHE A 145 9.80 -6.88 -8.16
N VAL A 146 9.84 -7.93 -7.35
CA VAL A 146 10.95 -8.87 -7.39
C VAL A 146 10.72 -9.84 -8.54
N LYS A 147 11.66 -9.86 -9.46
CA LYS A 147 11.73 -10.86 -10.52
C LYS A 147 12.74 -11.91 -10.11
N TYR A 148 12.30 -13.14 -9.97
CA TYR A 148 13.21 -14.25 -9.76
C TYR A 148 13.89 -14.58 -11.09
N ASP A 149 15.21 -14.67 -11.07
CA ASP A 149 15.92 -15.29 -12.16
C ASP A 149 15.85 -16.83 -12.05
N ALA A 150 16.22 -17.54 -13.12
CA ALA A 150 16.12 -18.99 -13.16
C ALA A 150 17.01 -19.67 -12.10
N SER A 151 18.11 -19.04 -11.68
CA SER A 151 19.00 -19.56 -10.65
C SER A 151 18.41 -19.46 -9.26
N GLU A 152 17.72 -18.36 -8.95
CA GLU A 152 17.02 -18.17 -7.67
C GLU A 152 15.84 -19.14 -7.54
N VAL A 153 15.07 -19.34 -8.61
CA VAL A 153 13.97 -20.32 -8.64
C VAL A 153 14.51 -21.73 -8.43
N ALA A 154 15.60 -22.11 -9.09
CA ALA A 154 16.24 -23.41 -8.92
C ALA A 154 16.73 -23.62 -7.48
N ALA A 155 17.32 -22.61 -6.86
CA ALA A 155 17.76 -22.66 -5.46
C ALA A 155 16.59 -22.81 -4.49
N LEU A 156 15.45 -22.14 -4.73
CA LEU A 156 14.23 -22.31 -3.95
C LEU A 156 13.63 -23.71 -4.09
N MET A 157 13.59 -24.25 -5.31
CA MET A 157 13.09 -25.60 -5.57
C MET A 157 13.97 -26.67 -4.90
N ASN A 158 15.27 -26.51 -4.91
CA ASN A 158 16.19 -27.44 -4.23
C ASN A 158 15.98 -27.42 -2.72
N ARG A 159 15.84 -26.26 -2.11
CA ARG A 159 15.53 -26.14 -0.67
C ARG A 159 14.19 -26.77 -0.30
N ALA A 160 13.17 -26.60 -1.13
CA ALA A 160 11.87 -27.24 -0.93
C ALA A 160 11.97 -28.76 -1.06
N GLY A 161 12.77 -29.29 -2.01
CA GLY A 161 13.03 -30.71 -2.18
C GLY A 161 13.76 -31.33 -0.98
N GLU A 162 14.72 -30.62 -0.40
CA GLU A 162 15.43 -31.06 0.82
C GLU A 162 14.49 -31.16 2.02
N PHE A 163 13.54 -30.23 2.14
CA PHE A 163 12.54 -30.22 3.20
C PHE A 163 11.63 -31.44 3.14
N VAL A 164 11.16 -31.79 1.94
CA VAL A 164 10.29 -32.95 1.71
C VAL A 164 11.07 -34.29 1.97
N SER A 165 12.36 -34.32 1.66
CA SER A 165 13.18 -35.51 1.89
C SER A 165 13.43 -35.80 3.37
N GLN A 166 13.49 -34.76 4.21
CA GLN A 166 13.65 -34.91 5.67
C GLN A 166 12.37 -35.37 6.38
N GLU A 167 11.20 -35.07 5.86
CA GLU A 167 9.93 -35.58 6.40
C GLU A 167 9.63 -37.05 6.02
N GLY A 168 10.29 -37.57 5.00
CA GLY A 168 10.14 -38.95 4.54
C GLY A 168 10.96 -39.99 5.29
N GLU A 169 11.83 -39.57 6.20
CA GLU A 169 12.71 -40.47 6.99
C GLU A 169 12.27 -40.67 8.47
N LEU A 170 11.01 -40.32 8.80
CA LEU A 170 10.43 -40.58 10.10
C LEU A 170 9.53 -41.81 10.09
#